data_20ba6e000921496d86d8ba3e4041530b
#
_entry.id   20ba6e000921496d86d8ba3e4041530b
#
_cell.length_a   1.000
_cell.length_b   1.000
_cell.length_c   1.000
_cell.angle_alpha   90.00
_cell.angle_beta   90.00
_cell.angle_gamma   90.00
#
_symmetry.space_group_name_H-M   'P 1'
#
loop_
_entity.id
_entity.type
_entity.pdbx_description
1 polymer ?
#
loop_
_entity_poly.entity_id
_entity_poly.type
_entity_poly.pdbx_seq_one_letter_code
_entity_poly.pdbx_strand_id
1 'polypeptide(L)'
;YLPCKDVNDCLTEGKSKEYTDAIFQAKAFRPDGIKSAHDYRNVISVDETASAISWPYSILNEMLLGMRKRELICLAAGSGTGKTTFTKEIAHHLMMSGQKVGLISLEEHPKRTLLGLVGVHLNKNLLVDRSQATDEEVLEGFDDLFQSDPCVLYDSFGTNDIDVICQRIEYMSRALDVDWVILDHVSILVSGAEGDERRMLDQAATAFRTMVQAEDLGMIMVSHLTRPGGRGHESGAAVELSQLRGSHALAQLSDSCIGIQKDPDDPDSDIRLLRVLKNRFSGQIGDAGTLQYNRETG
;
A
#
# COMPACT_ATOMS: atom_id res chain seq x y z
N TYR A 1 16.69 13.51 35.49
CA TYR A 1 17.15 12.59 36.55
C TYR A 1 17.92 13.38 37.57
N LEU A 2 17.75 13.06 38.88
CA LEU A 2 18.54 13.59 39.96
C LEU A 2 19.92 12.89 39.99
N PRO A 3 20.99 13.58 40.43
CA PRO A 3 22.35 12.97 40.49
C PRO A 3 22.49 11.92 41.61
N CYS A 4 21.49 11.84 42.53
CA CYS A 4 21.39 10.87 43.62
C CYS A 4 19.96 10.39 43.71
N LYS A 5 19.69 9.42 44.61
CA LYS A 5 18.37 8.83 44.85
C LYS A 5 17.32 9.86 45.30
N ASP A 6 17.72 10.74 46.21
CA ASP A 6 16.90 11.82 46.70
C ASP A 6 17.70 13.07 47.07
N VAL A 7 17.00 14.12 47.55
CA VAL A 7 17.61 15.41 47.92
C VAL A 7 18.59 15.27 49.05
N ASN A 8 18.24 14.46 50.04
CA ASN A 8 19.05 14.29 51.23
C ASN A 8 20.38 13.56 50.92
N ASP A 9 20.31 12.57 50.05
CA ASP A 9 21.50 11.90 49.53
C ASP A 9 22.42 12.86 48.76
N CYS A 10 21.85 13.75 47.95
CA CYS A 10 22.61 14.77 47.23
C CYS A 10 23.32 15.76 48.19
N LEU A 11 22.65 16.11 49.31
CA LEU A 11 23.24 17.01 50.31
C LEU A 11 24.39 16.30 51.08
N THR A 12 24.17 15.08 51.52
CA THR A 12 25.19 14.28 52.28
C THR A 12 26.40 13.90 51.43
N GLU A 13 26.19 13.68 50.13
CA GLU A 13 27.31 13.41 49.18
C GLU A 13 27.97 14.69 48.65
N GLY A 14 27.60 15.88 49.12
CA GLY A 14 28.19 17.15 48.67
C GLY A 14 27.82 17.57 47.24
N LYS A 15 26.79 16.98 46.65
CA LYS A 15 26.30 17.22 45.28
C LYS A 15 25.22 18.28 45.17
N SER A 16 25.19 19.23 46.07
CA SER A 16 24.14 20.30 46.15
C SER A 16 24.07 21.14 44.87
N LYS A 17 25.22 21.43 44.25
CA LYS A 17 25.29 22.18 42.98
C LYS A 17 24.67 21.41 41.84
N GLU A 18 25.09 20.12 41.68
CA GLU A 18 24.56 19.24 40.63
C GLU A 18 23.07 19.02 40.76
N TYR A 19 22.55 18.92 41.99
CA TYR A 19 21.12 18.87 42.27
C TYR A 19 20.40 20.14 41.82
N THR A 20 20.93 21.32 42.16
CA THR A 20 20.38 22.60 41.75
C THR A 20 20.38 22.74 40.23
N ASP A 21 21.50 22.43 39.58
CA ASP A 21 21.63 22.45 38.13
C ASP A 21 20.64 21.48 37.47
N ALA A 22 20.44 20.29 38.03
CA ALA A 22 19.48 19.31 37.51
C ALA A 22 18.03 19.83 37.59
N ILE A 23 17.67 20.57 38.65
CA ILE A 23 16.34 21.19 38.79
C ILE A 23 16.16 22.31 37.73
N PHE A 24 17.11 23.22 37.62
CA PHE A 24 17.00 24.33 36.66
C PHE A 24 17.08 23.88 35.21
N GLN A 25 17.74 22.73 34.92
CA GLN A 25 17.78 22.11 33.61
C GLN A 25 16.66 21.11 33.36
N ALA A 26 15.79 20.87 34.37
CA ALA A 26 14.68 19.96 34.23
C ALA A 26 13.73 20.39 33.12
N LYS A 27 13.62 19.53 32.10
CA LYS A 27 12.61 19.68 31.07
C LYS A 27 11.29 19.10 31.57
N ALA A 28 10.18 19.74 31.19
CA ALA A 28 8.86 19.18 31.50
C ALA A 28 8.77 17.75 30.94
N PHE A 29 8.42 16.81 31.78
CA PHE A 29 8.17 15.43 31.36
C PHE A 29 6.96 15.43 30.41
N ARG A 30 7.18 14.95 29.21
CA ARG A 30 6.10 14.69 28.25
C ARG A 30 6.08 13.20 27.96
N PRO A 31 4.95 12.51 28.18
CA PRO A 31 4.80 11.13 27.75
C PRO A 31 5.07 10.97 26.25
N ASP A 32 5.53 9.80 25.84
CA ASP A 32 5.76 9.51 24.44
C ASP A 32 4.49 9.76 23.60
N GLY A 33 4.67 10.35 22.41
CA GLY A 33 3.57 10.70 21.53
C GLY A 33 2.91 12.05 21.81
N ILE A 34 3.16 12.71 22.96
CA ILE A 34 2.62 14.06 23.25
C ILE A 34 3.61 15.12 22.77
N LYS A 35 3.22 15.82 21.69
CA LYS A 35 4.00 16.90 21.08
C LYS A 35 3.22 18.22 21.12
N SER A 36 3.92 19.35 21.17
CA SER A 36 3.27 20.66 21.04
C SER A 36 3.12 21.03 19.56
N ALA A 37 2.19 21.92 19.25
CA ALA A 37 2.06 22.45 17.88
C ALA A 37 3.36 23.09 17.35
N HIS A 38 4.17 23.67 18.23
CA HIS A 38 5.46 24.25 17.87
C HIS A 38 6.48 23.22 17.36
N ASP A 39 6.39 21.97 17.79
CA ASP A 39 7.27 20.89 17.34
C ASP A 39 7.07 20.57 15.85
N TYR A 40 5.94 20.97 15.27
CA TYR A 40 5.57 20.79 13.86
C TYR A 40 5.80 22.02 12.98
N ARG A 41 6.31 23.13 13.53
CA ARG A 41 6.46 24.39 12.79
C ARG A 41 7.24 24.24 11.46
N ASN A 42 8.28 23.42 11.44
CA ASN A 42 9.10 23.21 10.26
C ASN A 42 8.50 22.19 9.28
N VAL A 43 7.56 21.40 9.75
CA VAL A 43 6.90 20.36 8.93
C VAL A 43 5.66 20.91 8.23
N ILE A 44 4.95 21.85 8.86
CA ILE A 44 3.68 22.37 8.34
C ILE A 44 3.81 23.16 7.02
N SER A 45 5.02 23.60 6.68
CA SER A 45 5.30 24.31 5.43
C SER A 45 5.68 23.38 4.27
N VAL A 46 5.79 22.07 4.51
CA VAL A 46 6.09 21.10 3.47
C VAL A 46 4.82 20.85 2.67
N ASP A 47 4.90 21.09 1.37
CA ASP A 47 3.81 20.78 0.45
C ASP A 47 3.78 19.26 0.16
N GLU A 48 2.79 18.57 0.71
CA GLU A 48 2.62 17.13 0.53
C GLU A 48 2.30 16.76 -0.92
N THR A 49 1.75 17.69 -1.71
CA THR A 49 1.49 17.43 -3.14
C THR A 49 2.76 17.46 -3.97
N ALA A 50 3.75 18.25 -3.57
CA ALA A 50 5.03 18.36 -4.27
C ALA A 50 5.86 17.04 -4.18
N SER A 51 5.64 16.24 -3.15
CA SER A 51 6.29 14.93 -2.98
C SER A 51 5.45 13.75 -3.49
N ALA A 52 4.25 14.02 -4.01
CA ALA A 52 3.37 12.99 -4.52
C ALA A 52 3.88 12.41 -5.85
N ILE A 53 3.77 11.10 -6.00
CA ILE A 53 4.07 10.40 -7.25
C ILE A 53 2.79 10.35 -8.08
N SER A 54 2.88 10.65 -9.36
CA SER A 54 1.72 10.58 -10.24
C SER A 54 1.20 9.13 -10.36
N TRP A 55 -0.10 8.98 -10.55
CA TRP A 55 -0.68 7.75 -11.04
C TRP A 55 -0.34 7.55 -12.52
N PRO A 56 -0.27 6.32 -13.02
CA PRO A 56 -0.14 6.08 -14.47
C PRO A 56 -1.37 6.55 -15.27
N TYR A 57 -2.46 6.87 -14.60
CA TYR A 57 -3.75 7.28 -15.18
C TYR A 57 -4.07 8.74 -14.83
N SER A 58 -4.22 9.61 -15.85
CA SER A 58 -4.38 11.05 -15.69
C SER A 58 -5.57 11.43 -14.79
N ILE A 59 -6.71 10.76 -14.98
CA ILE A 59 -7.92 11.04 -14.21
C ILE A 59 -7.75 10.76 -12.70
N LEU A 60 -6.97 9.74 -12.33
CA LEU A 60 -6.65 9.48 -10.92
C LEU A 60 -5.75 10.59 -10.35
N ASN A 61 -4.88 11.20 -11.16
CA ASN A 61 -4.09 12.36 -10.74
C ASN A 61 -4.96 13.57 -10.48
N GLU A 62 -5.98 13.81 -11.31
CA GLU A 62 -6.91 14.92 -11.11
C GLU A 62 -7.73 14.76 -9.81
N MET A 63 -8.18 13.56 -9.50
CA MET A 63 -9.02 13.29 -8.33
C MET A 63 -8.21 13.11 -7.04
N LEU A 64 -7.14 12.32 -7.08
CA LEU A 64 -6.35 11.90 -5.91
C LEU A 64 -5.14 12.80 -5.66
N LEU A 65 -4.75 13.64 -6.62
CA LEU A 65 -3.57 14.51 -6.59
C LEU A 65 -2.25 13.74 -6.34
N GLY A 66 -2.14 12.55 -6.95
CA GLY A 66 -1.00 11.65 -6.85
C GLY A 66 -1.09 10.63 -5.71
N MET A 67 -0.02 9.85 -5.55
CA MET A 67 0.21 8.86 -4.49
C MET A 67 1.26 9.39 -3.52
N ARG A 68 1.05 9.25 -2.22
CA ARG A 68 1.95 9.76 -1.17
C ARG A 68 2.38 8.64 -0.23
N LYS A 69 3.60 8.72 0.28
CA LYS A 69 4.03 7.89 1.42
C LYS A 69 3.11 8.16 2.62
N ARG A 70 3.04 7.20 3.53
CA ARG A 70 2.12 7.19 4.68
C ARG A 70 0.65 7.06 4.32
N GLU A 71 0.32 6.81 3.06
CA GLU A 71 -1.05 6.50 2.63
C GLU A 71 -1.25 4.99 2.50
N LEU A 72 -2.42 4.55 2.98
CA LEU A 72 -2.94 3.21 2.77
C LEU A 72 -4.02 3.29 1.68
N ILE A 73 -3.73 2.73 0.52
CA ILE A 73 -4.60 2.73 -0.65
C ILE A 73 -5.26 1.36 -0.78
N CYS A 74 -6.57 1.31 -0.93
CA CYS A 74 -7.32 0.08 -1.17
C CYS A 74 -7.79 0.00 -2.62
N LEU A 75 -7.41 -1.06 -3.32
CA LEU A 75 -7.95 -1.42 -4.63
C LEU A 75 -9.03 -2.47 -4.45
N ALA A 76 -10.25 -2.14 -4.82
CA ALA A 76 -11.42 -2.97 -4.65
C ALA A 76 -11.95 -3.45 -6.00
N ALA A 77 -12.08 -4.76 -6.20
CA ALA A 77 -12.61 -5.27 -7.45
C ALA A 77 -13.14 -6.71 -7.30
N GLY A 78 -14.08 -7.08 -8.14
CA GLY A 78 -14.55 -8.45 -8.28
C GLY A 78 -13.50 -9.41 -8.82
N SER A 79 -13.76 -10.71 -8.79
CA SER A 79 -12.89 -11.70 -9.43
C SER A 79 -12.88 -11.49 -10.95
N GLY A 80 -11.71 -11.67 -11.58
CA GLY A 80 -11.56 -11.58 -13.04
C GLY A 80 -11.74 -10.18 -13.64
N THR A 81 -11.67 -9.10 -12.83
CA THR A 81 -11.78 -7.72 -13.32
C THR A 81 -10.47 -7.08 -13.76
N GLY A 82 -9.32 -7.77 -13.58
CA GLY A 82 -8.01 -7.27 -13.97
C GLY A 82 -7.21 -6.61 -12.85
N LYS A 83 -7.51 -6.92 -11.56
CA LYS A 83 -6.77 -6.36 -10.40
C LYS A 83 -5.26 -6.51 -10.50
N THR A 84 -4.81 -7.74 -10.76
CA THR A 84 -3.38 -8.06 -10.81
C THR A 84 -2.67 -7.38 -11.98
N THR A 85 -3.34 -7.20 -13.12
CA THR A 85 -2.82 -6.41 -14.25
C THR A 85 -2.67 -4.95 -13.83
N PHE A 86 -3.70 -4.37 -13.22
CA PHE A 86 -3.70 -2.99 -12.74
C PHE A 86 -2.60 -2.75 -11.69
N THR A 87 -2.39 -3.70 -10.75
CA THR A 87 -1.32 -3.58 -9.76
C THR A 87 0.07 -3.70 -10.37
N LYS A 88 0.25 -4.52 -11.42
CA LYS A 88 1.53 -4.62 -12.15
C LYS A 88 1.87 -3.33 -12.89
N GLU A 89 0.89 -2.68 -13.51
CA GLU A 89 1.10 -1.37 -14.15
C GLU A 89 1.49 -0.29 -13.12
N ILE A 90 0.83 -0.27 -11.95
CA ILE A 90 1.20 0.66 -10.88
C ILE A 90 2.60 0.34 -10.34
N ALA A 91 2.93 -0.93 -10.13
CA ALA A 91 4.25 -1.35 -9.67
C ALA A 91 5.35 -0.90 -10.66
N HIS A 92 5.14 -1.17 -11.95
CA HIS A 92 6.04 -0.73 -13.01
C HIS A 92 6.20 0.80 -13.02
N HIS A 93 5.09 1.54 -12.95
CA HIS A 93 5.12 3.00 -12.93
C HIS A 93 5.88 3.56 -11.71
N LEU A 94 5.69 2.98 -10.52
CA LEU A 94 6.44 3.35 -9.32
C LEU A 94 7.93 3.10 -9.49
N MET A 95 8.33 1.93 -10.01
CA MET A 95 9.74 1.60 -10.29
C MET A 95 10.35 2.57 -11.29
N MET A 96 9.66 2.87 -12.40
CA MET A 96 10.10 3.84 -13.40
C MET A 96 10.15 5.28 -12.88
N SER A 97 9.42 5.58 -11.81
CA SER A 97 9.48 6.84 -11.07
C SER A 97 10.60 6.86 -10.00
N GLY A 98 11.48 5.87 -9.99
CA GLY A 98 12.62 5.78 -9.06
C GLY A 98 12.25 5.30 -7.66
N GLN A 99 11.08 4.66 -7.49
CA GLN A 99 10.67 4.11 -6.21
C GLN A 99 11.03 2.64 -6.10
N LYS A 100 11.43 2.19 -4.91
CA LYS A 100 11.65 0.77 -4.62
C LYS A 100 10.36 0.13 -4.14
N VAL A 101 9.94 -0.95 -4.80
CA VAL A 101 8.63 -1.58 -4.59
C VAL A 101 8.78 -2.97 -3.99
N GLY A 102 8.11 -3.22 -2.88
CA GLY A 102 7.93 -4.55 -2.30
C GLY A 102 6.63 -5.19 -2.80
N LEU A 103 6.72 -6.37 -3.40
CA LEU A 103 5.58 -7.13 -3.89
C LEU A 103 5.30 -8.33 -3.00
N ILE A 104 4.10 -8.38 -2.45
CA ILE A 104 3.60 -9.50 -1.65
C ILE A 104 2.40 -10.09 -2.41
N SER A 105 2.69 -11.02 -3.31
CA SER A 105 1.68 -11.74 -4.10
C SER A 105 1.40 -13.08 -3.44
N LEU A 106 0.26 -13.20 -2.79
CA LEU A 106 -0.10 -14.41 -2.04
C LEU A 106 -0.79 -15.48 -2.90
N GLU A 107 -1.22 -15.11 -4.12
CA GLU A 107 -1.89 -16.01 -5.08
C GLU A 107 -0.98 -16.42 -6.24
N GLU A 108 0.03 -15.62 -6.56
CA GLU A 108 0.81 -15.79 -7.78
C GLU A 108 2.27 -16.11 -7.46
N HIS A 109 2.83 -17.10 -8.17
CA HIS A 109 4.25 -17.44 -8.03
C HIS A 109 5.14 -16.28 -8.53
N PRO A 110 6.25 -15.93 -7.85
CA PRO A 110 7.15 -14.83 -8.20
C PRO A 110 7.57 -14.79 -9.67
N LYS A 111 7.87 -15.95 -10.27
CA LYS A 111 8.19 -16.03 -11.71
C LYS A 111 7.08 -15.43 -12.59
N ARG A 112 5.80 -15.67 -12.25
CA ARG A 112 4.67 -15.16 -13.03
C ARG A 112 4.50 -13.66 -12.83
N THR A 113 4.70 -13.18 -11.60
CA THR A 113 4.68 -11.74 -11.27
C THR A 113 5.78 -11.02 -12.05
N LEU A 114 7.03 -11.52 -12.01
CA LEU A 114 8.16 -10.93 -12.72
C LEU A 114 7.97 -10.96 -14.25
N LEU A 115 7.51 -12.08 -14.81
CA LEU A 115 7.23 -12.16 -16.26
C LEU A 115 6.14 -11.17 -16.68
N GLY A 116 5.13 -10.94 -15.82
CA GLY A 116 4.10 -9.93 -16.05
C GLY A 116 4.67 -8.51 -16.04
N LEU A 117 5.57 -8.19 -15.10
CA LEU A 117 6.24 -6.88 -15.03
C LEU A 117 7.15 -6.64 -16.25
N VAL A 118 7.92 -7.66 -16.68
CA VAL A 118 8.71 -7.59 -17.90
C VAL A 118 7.80 -7.43 -19.12
N GLY A 119 6.63 -8.09 -19.13
CA GLY A 119 5.64 -7.92 -20.19
C GLY A 119 5.14 -6.47 -20.29
N VAL A 120 4.80 -5.84 -19.15
CA VAL A 120 4.43 -4.42 -19.11
C VAL A 120 5.58 -3.54 -19.61
N HIS A 121 6.81 -3.82 -19.19
CA HIS A 121 7.99 -3.06 -19.59
C HIS A 121 8.27 -3.15 -21.10
N LEU A 122 8.15 -4.34 -21.67
CA LEU A 122 8.33 -4.57 -23.10
C LEU A 122 7.10 -4.22 -23.96
N ASN A 123 5.99 -3.85 -23.32
CA ASN A 123 4.71 -3.62 -23.98
C ASN A 123 4.23 -4.87 -24.75
N LYS A 124 4.35 -6.05 -24.14
CA LYS A 124 4.02 -7.37 -24.70
C LYS A 124 3.27 -8.21 -23.66
N ASN A 125 2.20 -8.89 -24.07
CA ASN A 125 1.42 -9.73 -23.15
C ASN A 125 2.05 -11.13 -22.97
N LEU A 126 3.20 -11.19 -22.33
CA LEU A 126 3.99 -12.41 -22.16
C LEU A 126 3.33 -13.48 -21.27
N LEU A 127 2.32 -13.11 -20.47
CA LEU A 127 1.56 -14.06 -19.65
C LEU A 127 0.52 -14.84 -20.45
N VAL A 128 0.05 -14.27 -21.56
CA VAL A 128 -0.93 -14.90 -22.46
C VAL A 128 -0.24 -15.54 -23.64
N ASP A 129 0.71 -14.83 -24.26
CA ASP A 129 1.45 -15.31 -25.41
C ASP A 129 2.96 -15.09 -25.23
N ARG A 130 3.64 -16.13 -24.75
CA ARG A 130 5.09 -16.11 -24.51
C ARG A 130 5.89 -15.99 -25.82
N SER A 131 5.31 -16.33 -26.98
CA SER A 131 5.97 -16.28 -28.28
C SER A 131 6.17 -14.87 -28.82
N GLN A 132 5.56 -13.86 -28.19
CA GLN A 132 5.74 -12.45 -28.56
C GLN A 132 7.17 -11.93 -28.32
N ALA A 133 7.98 -12.63 -27.52
CA ALA A 133 9.38 -12.28 -27.30
C ALA A 133 10.26 -13.53 -27.23
N THR A 134 11.48 -13.41 -27.73
CA THR A 134 12.52 -14.44 -27.56
C THR A 134 12.99 -14.51 -26.11
N ASP A 135 13.74 -15.55 -25.76
CA ASP A 135 14.30 -15.65 -24.40
C ASP A 135 15.34 -14.55 -24.16
N GLU A 136 16.11 -14.18 -25.17
CA GLU A 136 17.06 -13.07 -25.11
C GLU A 136 16.34 -11.74 -24.85
N GLU A 137 15.29 -11.40 -25.60
CA GLU A 137 14.50 -10.18 -25.41
C GLU A 137 13.89 -10.11 -24.00
N VAL A 138 13.43 -11.23 -23.44
CA VAL A 138 12.88 -11.25 -22.08
C VAL A 138 13.96 -11.04 -21.03
N LEU A 139 15.15 -11.61 -21.20
CA LEU A 139 16.27 -11.41 -20.30
C LEU A 139 16.81 -9.98 -20.39
N GLU A 140 16.93 -9.42 -21.59
CA GLU A 140 17.31 -8.01 -21.77
C GLU A 140 16.30 -7.06 -21.12
N GLY A 141 15.00 -7.29 -21.31
CA GLY A 141 13.95 -6.50 -20.66
C GLY A 141 13.93 -6.67 -19.13
N PHE A 142 14.28 -7.85 -18.64
CA PHE A 142 14.45 -8.10 -17.22
C PHE A 142 15.66 -7.31 -16.66
N ASP A 143 16.81 -7.41 -17.32
CA ASP A 143 18.04 -6.72 -16.89
C ASP A 143 17.86 -5.19 -16.92
N ASP A 144 17.16 -4.65 -17.92
CA ASP A 144 16.86 -3.23 -18.01
C ASP A 144 15.91 -2.77 -16.90
N LEU A 145 14.79 -3.46 -16.71
CA LEU A 145 13.79 -3.11 -15.69
C LEU A 145 14.34 -3.19 -14.26
N PHE A 146 15.18 -4.21 -13.96
CA PHE A 146 15.67 -4.49 -12.61
C PHE A 146 17.12 -4.05 -12.37
N GLN A 147 17.72 -3.29 -13.28
CA GLN A 147 19.12 -2.85 -13.21
C GLN A 147 19.48 -2.16 -11.87
N SER A 148 18.59 -1.34 -11.31
CA SER A 148 18.80 -0.63 -10.05
C SER A 148 18.24 -1.34 -8.83
N ASP A 149 17.86 -2.63 -8.94
CA ASP A 149 17.19 -3.39 -7.90
C ASP A 149 15.92 -2.69 -7.33
N PRO A 150 15.00 -2.25 -8.19
CA PRO A 150 13.84 -1.44 -7.77
C PRO A 150 12.70 -2.29 -7.19
N CYS A 151 12.86 -3.62 -7.09
CA CYS A 151 11.79 -4.53 -6.71
C CYS A 151 12.26 -5.61 -5.74
N VAL A 152 11.49 -5.82 -4.69
CA VAL A 152 11.68 -6.91 -3.72
C VAL A 152 10.42 -7.77 -3.70
N LEU A 153 10.56 -9.08 -3.80
CA LEU A 153 9.42 -10.01 -3.75
C LEU A 153 9.41 -10.82 -2.47
N TYR A 154 8.23 -11.00 -1.92
CA TYR A 154 7.98 -11.99 -0.87
C TYR A 154 7.61 -13.32 -1.52
N ASP A 155 8.53 -14.29 -1.41
CA ASP A 155 8.35 -15.66 -1.95
C ASP A 155 8.07 -16.62 -0.81
N SER A 156 6.82 -16.64 -0.36
CA SER A 156 6.37 -17.63 0.62
C SER A 156 4.87 -17.86 0.48
N PHE A 157 4.52 -19.12 0.23
CA PHE A 157 3.13 -19.57 0.15
C PHE A 157 2.69 -20.11 1.51
N GLY A 158 1.42 -19.82 1.88
CA GLY A 158 0.77 -20.44 3.03
C GLY A 158 1.00 -19.78 4.38
N THR A 159 1.69 -18.64 4.44
CA THR A 159 1.75 -17.83 5.67
C THR A 159 0.58 -16.87 5.68
N ASN A 160 -0.45 -17.18 6.46
CA ASN A 160 -1.63 -16.33 6.66
C ASN A 160 -1.53 -15.52 7.96
N ASP A 161 -0.36 -15.48 8.59
CA ASP A 161 -0.13 -14.76 9.84
C ASP A 161 0.17 -13.28 9.55
N ILE A 162 -0.72 -12.41 10.02
CA ILE A 162 -0.64 -10.96 9.85
C ILE A 162 0.65 -10.41 10.47
N ASP A 163 1.06 -10.94 11.64
CA ASP A 163 2.25 -10.46 12.34
C ASP A 163 3.51 -10.80 11.55
N VAL A 164 3.55 -11.96 10.91
CA VAL A 164 4.67 -12.35 10.02
C VAL A 164 4.73 -11.43 8.81
N ILE A 165 3.61 -11.15 8.16
CA ILE A 165 3.56 -10.22 7.02
C ILE A 165 4.01 -8.82 7.43
N CYS A 166 3.54 -8.33 8.57
CA CYS A 166 3.98 -7.05 9.13
C CYS A 166 5.49 -6.99 9.36
N GLN A 167 6.08 -8.03 9.96
CA GLN A 167 7.54 -8.12 10.15
C GLN A 167 8.30 -8.13 8.81
N ARG A 168 7.77 -8.76 7.76
CA ARG A 168 8.39 -8.76 6.43
C ARG A 168 8.32 -7.38 5.78
N ILE A 169 7.19 -6.69 5.89
CA ILE A 169 7.06 -5.31 5.40
C ILE A 169 8.00 -4.36 6.15
N GLU A 170 8.10 -4.49 7.49
CA GLU A 170 9.04 -3.71 8.29
C GLU A 170 10.50 -3.95 7.85
N TYR A 171 10.87 -5.21 7.60
CA TYR A 171 12.19 -5.55 7.08
C TYR A 171 12.44 -4.96 5.68
N MET A 172 11.44 -5.05 4.78
CA MET A 172 11.51 -4.45 3.43
C MET A 172 11.74 -2.94 3.53
N SER A 173 11.01 -2.25 4.40
CA SER A 173 11.15 -0.80 4.58
C SER A 173 12.50 -0.43 5.21
N ARG A 174 12.87 -1.03 6.36
CA ARG A 174 14.03 -0.60 7.14
C ARG A 174 15.37 -1.12 6.64
N ALA A 175 15.39 -2.33 6.09
CA ALA A 175 16.65 -2.98 5.70
C ALA A 175 16.91 -2.94 4.19
N LEU A 176 15.85 -2.82 3.39
CA LEU A 176 15.94 -2.85 1.93
C LEU A 176 15.49 -1.53 1.28
N ASP A 177 15.19 -0.50 2.08
CA ASP A 177 14.78 0.84 1.62
C ASP A 177 13.59 0.82 0.64
N VAL A 178 12.61 -0.07 0.90
CA VAL A 178 11.38 -0.15 0.10
C VAL A 178 10.50 1.06 0.40
N ASP A 179 10.09 1.77 -0.64
CA ASP A 179 9.24 2.96 -0.58
C ASP A 179 7.76 2.64 -0.61
N TRP A 180 7.39 1.60 -1.36
CA TRP A 180 6.02 1.18 -1.59
C TRP A 180 5.85 -0.32 -1.44
N VAL A 181 4.77 -0.76 -0.80
CA VAL A 181 4.40 -2.18 -0.74
C VAL A 181 3.06 -2.39 -1.44
N ILE A 182 3.00 -3.38 -2.31
CA ILE A 182 1.75 -3.83 -2.95
C ILE A 182 1.43 -5.24 -2.44
N LEU A 183 0.28 -5.38 -1.78
CA LEU A 183 -0.23 -6.64 -1.22
C LEU A 183 -1.41 -7.14 -2.06
N ASP A 184 -1.23 -8.20 -2.81
CA ASP A 184 -2.25 -8.86 -3.63
C ASP A 184 -2.48 -10.31 -3.15
N HIS A 185 -3.61 -10.60 -2.44
CA HIS A 185 -4.62 -9.72 -1.87
C HIS A 185 -4.83 -10.01 -0.38
N VAL A 186 -5.33 -8.99 0.37
CA VAL A 186 -5.49 -9.05 1.83
C VAL A 186 -6.42 -10.16 2.33
N SER A 187 -7.41 -10.57 1.53
CA SER A 187 -8.38 -11.60 1.95
C SER A 187 -7.75 -13.00 2.13
N ILE A 188 -6.57 -13.27 1.56
CA ILE A 188 -5.86 -14.54 1.76
C ILE A 188 -5.35 -14.66 3.19
N LEU A 189 -4.96 -13.54 3.82
CA LEU A 189 -4.44 -13.53 5.19
C LEU A 189 -5.43 -14.08 6.22
N VAL A 190 -6.70 -14.09 5.87
CA VAL A 190 -7.78 -14.56 6.75
C VAL A 190 -8.45 -15.85 6.25
N SER A 191 -8.07 -16.32 5.05
CA SER A 191 -8.64 -17.53 4.47
C SER A 191 -8.11 -18.77 5.18
N GLY A 192 -9.01 -19.61 5.69
CA GLY A 192 -8.67 -20.84 6.39
C GLY A 192 -8.35 -20.69 7.89
N ALA A 193 -8.46 -19.51 8.45
CA ALA A 193 -8.35 -19.31 9.88
C ALA A 193 -9.63 -19.78 10.59
N GLU A 194 -9.47 -20.55 11.67
CA GLU A 194 -10.59 -20.83 12.58
C GLU A 194 -10.93 -19.55 13.34
N GLY A 195 -11.99 -18.84 12.93
CA GLY A 195 -12.41 -17.63 13.62
C GLY A 195 -13.25 -16.66 12.76
N ASP A 196 -13.46 -15.47 13.28
CA ASP A 196 -14.17 -14.39 12.60
C ASP A 196 -13.26 -13.70 11.58
N GLU A 197 -13.37 -14.08 10.29
CA GLU A 197 -12.64 -13.45 9.17
C GLU A 197 -12.71 -11.90 9.22
N ARG A 198 -13.87 -11.38 9.63
CA ARG A 198 -14.06 -9.93 9.74
C ARG A 198 -13.12 -9.31 10.77
N ARG A 199 -13.02 -9.92 11.96
CA ARG A 199 -12.15 -9.43 13.03
C ARG A 199 -10.68 -9.46 12.61
N MET A 200 -10.27 -10.50 11.90
CA MET A 200 -8.89 -10.62 11.41
C MET A 200 -8.58 -9.56 10.34
N LEU A 201 -9.51 -9.28 9.42
CA LEU A 201 -9.35 -8.20 8.45
C LEU A 201 -9.29 -6.82 9.14
N ASP A 202 -10.08 -6.60 10.19
CA ASP A 202 -10.03 -5.38 11.00
C ASP A 202 -8.66 -5.22 11.68
N GLN A 203 -8.10 -6.31 12.20
CA GLN A 203 -6.75 -6.34 12.79
C GLN A 203 -5.68 -6.07 11.74
N ALA A 204 -5.76 -6.73 10.57
CA ALA A 204 -4.82 -6.51 9.46
C ALA A 204 -4.83 -5.04 8.99
N ALA A 205 -6.01 -4.47 8.77
CA ALA A 205 -6.15 -3.08 8.35
C ALA A 205 -5.55 -2.11 9.39
N THR A 206 -5.76 -2.39 10.68
CA THR A 206 -5.20 -1.58 11.78
C THR A 206 -3.67 -1.70 11.82
N ALA A 207 -3.13 -2.92 11.69
CA ALA A 207 -1.70 -3.17 11.68
C ALA A 207 -1.03 -2.46 10.47
N PHE A 208 -1.59 -2.60 9.27
CA PHE A 208 -1.07 -1.94 8.07
C PHE A 208 -1.14 -0.42 8.17
N ARG A 209 -2.25 0.13 8.69
CA ARG A 209 -2.36 1.59 8.90
C ARG A 209 -1.29 2.11 9.86
N THR A 210 -1.06 1.41 10.96
CA THR A 210 -0.03 1.78 11.93
C THR A 210 1.36 1.72 11.31
N MET A 211 1.64 0.66 10.57
CA MET A 211 2.92 0.44 9.91
C MET A 211 3.23 1.51 8.86
N VAL A 212 2.29 1.81 7.97
CA VAL A 212 2.44 2.84 6.93
C VAL A 212 2.83 4.19 7.54
N GLN A 213 2.26 4.53 8.71
CA GLN A 213 2.61 5.76 9.44
C GLN A 213 3.98 5.70 10.12
N ALA A 214 4.34 4.54 10.69
CA ALA A 214 5.58 4.36 11.43
C ALA A 214 6.80 4.28 10.53
N GLU A 215 6.66 3.59 9.38
CA GLU A 215 7.77 3.26 8.48
C GLU A 215 7.94 4.26 7.32
N ASP A 216 7.13 5.31 7.23
CA ASP A 216 7.16 6.29 6.13
C ASP A 216 7.07 5.64 4.74
N LEU A 217 6.26 4.62 4.61
CA LEU A 217 6.07 3.88 3.38
C LEU A 217 4.66 4.08 2.82
N GLY A 218 4.48 3.99 1.50
CA GLY A 218 3.17 3.88 0.86
C GLY A 218 2.74 2.42 0.74
N MET A 219 1.45 2.15 0.90
CA MET A 219 0.94 0.79 0.75
C MET A 219 -0.31 0.74 -0.10
N ILE A 220 -0.31 -0.17 -1.07
CA ILE A 220 -1.46 -0.51 -1.89
C ILE A 220 -1.89 -1.93 -1.53
N MET A 221 -3.09 -2.08 -1.01
CA MET A 221 -3.67 -3.38 -0.73
C MET A 221 -4.83 -3.68 -1.65
N VAL A 222 -4.86 -4.88 -2.19
CA VAL A 222 -5.95 -5.38 -3.02
C VAL A 222 -6.96 -6.08 -2.13
N SER A 223 -8.24 -5.77 -2.30
CA SER A 223 -9.34 -6.42 -1.60
C SER A 223 -10.36 -6.98 -2.57
N HIS A 224 -10.82 -8.18 -2.30
CA HIS A 224 -12.00 -8.73 -2.96
C HIS A 224 -13.27 -8.09 -2.44
N LEU A 225 -14.29 -8.10 -3.29
CA LEU A 225 -15.63 -7.63 -2.94
C LEU A 225 -16.52 -8.82 -2.53
N THR A 226 -17.42 -8.56 -1.60
CA THR A 226 -18.54 -9.47 -1.33
C THR A 226 -19.48 -9.48 -2.52
N ARG A 227 -20.06 -10.65 -2.81
CA ARG A 227 -21.07 -10.75 -3.86
C ARG A 227 -22.31 -9.93 -3.47
N PRO A 228 -22.78 -9.03 -4.33
CA PRO A 228 -24.03 -8.31 -4.10
C PRO A 228 -25.22 -9.29 -4.18
N GLY A 229 -26.34 -8.94 -3.56
CA GLY A 229 -27.54 -9.77 -3.51
C GLY A 229 -28.32 -9.89 -4.85
N GLY A 230 -27.71 -9.55 -5.98
CA GLY A 230 -28.29 -9.57 -7.32
C GLY A 230 -27.26 -9.86 -8.39
N ARG A 231 -27.11 -8.98 -9.37
CA ARG A 231 -26.10 -9.05 -10.43
C ARG A 231 -24.70 -9.10 -9.81
N GLY A 232 -23.86 -10.07 -10.19
CA GLY A 232 -22.49 -10.19 -9.71
C GLY A 232 -21.55 -9.15 -10.31
N HIS A 233 -20.39 -8.92 -9.67
CA HIS A 233 -19.35 -8.01 -10.19
C HIS A 233 -18.78 -8.51 -11.53
N GLU A 234 -18.72 -9.83 -11.70
CA GLU A 234 -18.37 -10.49 -12.97
C GLU A 234 -19.31 -10.13 -14.13
N SER A 235 -20.52 -9.70 -13.80
CA SER A 235 -21.55 -9.25 -14.75
C SER A 235 -21.71 -7.73 -14.80
N GLY A 236 -20.78 -6.95 -14.24
CA GLY A 236 -20.79 -5.49 -14.27
C GLY A 236 -21.61 -4.82 -13.17
N ALA A 237 -21.82 -5.48 -12.02
CA ALA A 237 -22.42 -4.80 -10.87
C ALA A 237 -21.52 -3.66 -10.38
N ALA A 238 -22.13 -2.56 -9.96
CA ALA A 238 -21.41 -1.41 -9.41
C ALA A 238 -20.58 -1.79 -8.18
N VAL A 239 -19.40 -1.20 -8.08
CA VAL A 239 -18.51 -1.37 -6.93
C VAL A 239 -18.78 -0.28 -5.91
N GLU A 240 -19.02 -0.68 -4.65
CA GLU A 240 -19.32 0.20 -3.53
C GLU A 240 -18.46 -0.10 -2.32
N LEU A 241 -18.18 0.89 -1.47
CA LEU A 241 -17.43 0.73 -0.22
C LEU A 241 -18.04 -0.32 0.72
N SER A 242 -19.38 -0.42 0.73
CA SER A 242 -20.12 -1.38 1.55
C SER A 242 -19.84 -2.84 1.20
N GLN A 243 -19.32 -3.07 0.00
CA GLN A 243 -19.02 -4.41 -0.55
C GLN A 243 -17.57 -4.85 -0.31
N LEU A 244 -16.73 -4.02 0.31
CA LEU A 244 -15.39 -4.45 0.71
C LEU A 244 -15.53 -5.65 1.65
N ARG A 245 -15.01 -6.80 1.20
CA ARG A 245 -15.22 -8.10 1.87
C ARG A 245 -14.79 -8.05 3.32
N GLY A 246 -15.73 -8.33 4.21
CA GLY A 246 -15.49 -8.66 5.60
C GLY A 246 -15.25 -7.49 6.53
N SER A 247 -14.87 -6.29 6.06
CA SER A 247 -14.40 -5.27 7.00
C SER A 247 -14.74 -3.84 6.62
N HIS A 248 -15.48 -3.17 7.51
CA HIS A 248 -15.59 -1.71 7.48
C HIS A 248 -14.24 -1.03 7.76
N ALA A 249 -13.32 -1.68 8.48
CA ALA A 249 -12.02 -1.12 8.83
C ALA A 249 -11.15 -0.90 7.59
N LEU A 250 -11.18 -1.80 6.58
CA LEU A 250 -10.48 -1.59 5.31
C LEU A 250 -10.90 -0.27 4.65
N ALA A 251 -12.22 -0.02 4.59
CA ALA A 251 -12.75 1.23 4.07
C ALA A 251 -12.43 2.44 4.97
N GLN A 252 -12.52 2.27 6.30
CA GLN A 252 -12.32 3.37 7.25
C GLN A 252 -10.86 3.78 7.36
N LEU A 253 -9.92 2.83 7.40
CA LEU A 253 -8.50 3.07 7.65
C LEU A 253 -7.73 3.43 6.39
N SER A 254 -8.20 3.05 5.19
CA SER A 254 -7.61 3.50 3.93
C SER A 254 -7.78 5.00 3.74
N ASP A 255 -6.79 5.65 3.17
CA ASP A 255 -6.83 7.07 2.79
C ASP A 255 -7.59 7.26 1.48
N SER A 256 -7.40 6.35 0.53
CA SER A 256 -8.19 6.29 -0.70
C SER A 256 -8.65 4.85 -0.98
N CYS A 257 -9.81 4.73 -1.64
CA CYS A 257 -10.32 3.47 -2.13
C CYS A 257 -10.71 3.64 -3.60
N ILE A 258 -10.16 2.78 -4.45
CA ILE A 258 -10.41 2.78 -5.89
C ILE A 258 -11.12 1.48 -6.25
N GLY A 259 -12.25 1.60 -6.91
CA GLY A 259 -13.02 0.47 -7.44
C GLY A 259 -12.72 0.24 -8.92
N ILE A 260 -12.50 -1.03 -9.29
CA ILE A 260 -12.39 -1.47 -10.68
C ILE A 260 -13.62 -2.33 -10.98
N GLN A 261 -14.36 -1.96 -12.00
CA GLN A 261 -15.64 -2.56 -12.36
C GLN A 261 -15.62 -2.94 -13.85
N LYS A 262 -16.27 -4.04 -14.20
CA LYS A 262 -16.59 -4.36 -15.60
C LYS A 262 -17.65 -3.40 -16.14
N ASP A 263 -17.64 -3.21 -17.45
CA ASP A 263 -18.70 -2.43 -18.11
C ASP A 263 -20.08 -3.08 -17.82
N PRO A 264 -21.04 -2.34 -17.25
CA PRO A 264 -22.37 -2.89 -16.96
C PRO A 264 -23.18 -3.21 -18.22
N ASP A 265 -22.90 -2.54 -19.33
CA ASP A 265 -23.63 -2.73 -20.59
C ASP A 265 -23.02 -3.86 -21.42
N ASP A 266 -21.68 -4.06 -21.32
CA ASP A 266 -20.96 -5.17 -21.95
C ASP A 266 -19.87 -5.73 -21.02
N PRO A 267 -20.24 -6.64 -20.09
CA PRO A 267 -19.30 -7.21 -19.12
C PRO A 267 -18.18 -8.05 -19.73
N ASP A 268 -18.32 -8.49 -20.97
CA ASP A 268 -17.34 -9.29 -21.71
C ASP A 268 -16.38 -8.42 -22.53
N SER A 269 -16.64 -7.10 -22.61
CA SER A 269 -15.72 -6.15 -23.24
C SER A 269 -14.40 -6.05 -22.50
N ASP A 270 -13.39 -5.51 -23.18
CA ASP A 270 -12.10 -5.20 -22.59
C ASP A 270 -12.09 -3.87 -21.79
N ILE A 271 -13.25 -3.22 -21.66
CA ILE A 271 -13.43 -1.95 -20.93
C ILE A 271 -13.60 -2.21 -19.44
N ARG A 272 -12.92 -1.40 -18.62
CA ARG A 272 -13.07 -1.37 -17.18
C ARG A 272 -13.36 0.06 -16.73
N LEU A 273 -14.35 0.20 -15.85
CA LEU A 273 -14.70 1.48 -15.26
C LEU A 273 -13.93 1.65 -13.96
N LEU A 274 -13.30 2.79 -13.78
CA LEU A 274 -12.66 3.18 -12.53
C LEU A 274 -13.60 4.09 -11.73
N ARG A 275 -13.61 3.90 -10.41
CA ARG A 275 -14.35 4.75 -9.48
C ARG A 275 -13.48 5.07 -8.27
N VAL A 276 -13.39 6.32 -7.89
CA VAL A 276 -12.86 6.72 -6.59
C VAL A 276 -14.00 6.62 -5.58
N LEU A 277 -13.91 5.61 -4.70
CA LEU A 277 -14.95 5.32 -3.70
C LEU A 277 -14.73 6.10 -2.41
N LYS A 278 -13.47 6.43 -2.13
CA LYS A 278 -13.04 7.22 -0.96
C LYS A 278 -11.77 7.98 -1.30
N ASN A 279 -11.67 9.18 -0.79
CA ASN A 279 -10.49 10.02 -0.91
C ASN A 279 -10.45 10.99 0.28
N ARG A 280 -9.51 10.76 1.21
CA ARG A 280 -9.32 11.63 2.38
C ARG A 280 -8.59 12.92 2.05
N PHE A 281 -7.77 12.91 1.00
CA PHE A 281 -6.89 14.04 0.68
C PHE A 281 -7.67 15.19 0.03
N SER A 282 -8.29 14.95 -1.14
CA SER A 282 -9.04 15.99 -1.85
C SER A 282 -10.54 15.96 -1.57
N GLY A 283 -11.07 14.86 -1.04
CA GLY A 283 -12.51 14.65 -0.87
C GLY A 283 -13.27 14.32 -2.17
N GLN A 284 -12.61 14.34 -3.32
CA GLN A 284 -13.25 14.03 -4.61
C GLN A 284 -13.49 12.52 -4.73
N ILE A 285 -14.73 12.16 -5.02
CA ILE A 285 -15.19 10.78 -5.23
C ILE A 285 -16.08 10.71 -6.48
N GLY A 286 -16.25 9.52 -7.02
CA GLY A 286 -17.13 9.29 -8.18
C GLY A 286 -16.44 8.57 -9.32
N ASP A 287 -16.96 8.74 -10.52
CA ASP A 287 -16.43 8.08 -11.71
C ASP A 287 -15.05 8.67 -12.08
N ALA A 288 -14.09 7.79 -12.30
CA ALA A 288 -12.71 8.10 -12.64
C ALA A 288 -12.36 7.60 -14.06
N GLY A 289 -13.34 7.59 -14.95
CA GLY A 289 -13.15 7.23 -16.35
C GLY A 289 -13.06 5.73 -16.61
N THR A 290 -12.56 5.39 -17.79
CA THR A 290 -12.48 4.02 -18.29
C THR A 290 -11.04 3.65 -18.65
N LEU A 291 -10.72 2.38 -18.45
CA LEU A 291 -9.52 1.73 -18.95
C LEU A 291 -9.93 0.72 -20.03
N GLN A 292 -9.12 0.60 -21.04
CA GLN A 292 -9.26 -0.44 -22.04
C GLN A 292 -8.10 -1.41 -21.93
N TYR A 293 -8.41 -2.67 -21.66
CA TYR A 293 -7.40 -3.73 -21.66
C TYR A 293 -6.98 -4.02 -23.09
N ASN A 294 -5.67 -3.95 -23.35
CA ASN A 294 -5.10 -4.33 -24.64
C ASN A 294 -4.61 -5.77 -24.55
N ARG A 295 -5.19 -6.67 -25.36
CA ARG A 295 -4.85 -8.10 -25.36
C ARG A 295 -3.45 -8.39 -25.89
N GLU A 296 -2.90 -7.51 -26.71
CA GLU A 296 -1.57 -7.68 -27.29
C GLU A 296 -0.46 -7.25 -26.31
N THR A 297 -0.73 -6.22 -25.52
CA THR A 297 0.29 -5.64 -24.64
C THR A 297 0.12 -6.03 -23.17
N GLY A 298 -1.07 -6.41 -22.77
CA GLY A 298 -1.39 -6.85 -21.40
C GLY A 298 -2.00 -5.78 -20.48
#